data_a7c4b900515e60ae091cf3ebb227761f
#
_entry.id   a7c4b900515e60ae091cf3ebb227761f
#
_cell.length_a   1.000
_cell.length_b   1.000
_cell.length_c   1.000
_cell.angle_alpha   90.00
_cell.angle_beta   90.00
_cell.angle_gamma   90.00
#
_symmetry.space_group_name_H-M   'P 1'
#
loop_
_entity.id
_entity.type
_entity.pdbx_description
1 polymer ?
#
loop_
_entity_poly.entity_id
_entity_poly.type
_entity_poly.pdbx_seq_one_letter_code
_entity_poly.pdbx_strand_id
1 'polypeptide(L)'
;MRNEISTLHRETGVAWDATAKLYEDSEKSDIAFLRDGGNNLMEPEQRILSDLETWCNCAIHLQCAGGKDTLSLLTQGAKEVIGIDISQRMIASAKRRSNSLQANASWYCCDVLDVPKSLDAIGDLLYTGRGALPWIMDIQKWAAIVRRLLKPKGRLFVFEGHPLDWIWDTNTSDIRFHVERNNYFTEKIVGGERWPFPFLARQEDPELVNLRMHERQWTLGQIFEALLNVGFNLIHFDEYPIPYWDQFPNIPKEILTRLPHTYSILAERN
;
A
#
# COMPACT_ATOMS: atom_id res chain seq x y z
N MET A 1 -7.33 23.64 0.22
CA MET A 1 -6.81 22.41 -0.43
C MET A 1 -5.56 21.84 0.24
N ARG A 2 -4.34 22.43 0.16
CA ARG A 2 -3.12 21.80 0.74
C ARG A 2 -3.22 21.55 2.25
N ASN A 3 -3.70 22.52 3.04
CA ASN A 3 -3.89 22.36 4.49
C ASN A 3 -4.99 21.35 4.86
N GLU A 4 -5.98 21.21 4.03
CA GLU A 4 -7.09 20.29 4.20
C GLU A 4 -6.63 18.83 3.99
N ILE A 5 -5.93 18.53 2.89
CA ILE A 5 -5.36 17.20 2.62
C ILE A 5 -4.40 16.78 3.73
N SER A 6 -3.50 17.67 4.15
CA SER A 6 -2.58 17.39 5.26
C SER A 6 -3.32 17.09 6.58
N THR A 7 -4.48 17.70 6.81
CA THR A 7 -5.31 17.40 7.98
C THR A 7 -5.92 16.01 7.89
N LEU A 8 -6.48 15.62 6.72
CA LEU A 8 -7.04 14.29 6.49
C LEU A 8 -5.98 13.20 6.64
N HIS A 9 -4.79 13.40 6.06
CA HIS A 9 -3.67 12.45 6.20
C HIS A 9 -3.20 12.34 7.65
N ARG A 10 -3.13 13.44 8.39
CA ARG A 10 -2.74 13.42 9.82
C ARG A 10 -3.76 12.66 10.68
N GLU A 11 -5.06 12.88 10.48
CA GLU A 11 -6.12 12.15 11.19
C GLU A 11 -6.03 10.65 10.89
N THR A 12 -5.86 10.28 9.64
CA THR A 12 -5.63 8.89 9.21
C THR A 12 -4.35 8.31 9.82
N GLY A 13 -3.26 9.11 9.90
CA GLY A 13 -2.01 8.71 10.55
C GLY A 13 -2.16 8.40 12.02
N VAL A 14 -2.95 9.20 12.77
CA VAL A 14 -3.28 8.94 14.19
C VAL A 14 -4.03 7.61 14.33
N ALA A 15 -4.97 7.33 13.43
CA ALA A 15 -5.72 6.08 13.44
C ALA A 15 -4.81 4.87 13.12
N TRP A 16 -3.91 4.97 12.14
CA TRP A 16 -2.92 3.95 11.85
C TRP A 16 -1.94 3.73 13.00
N ASP A 17 -1.57 4.80 13.71
CA ASP A 17 -0.70 4.68 14.88
C ASP A 17 -1.37 3.89 16.01
N ALA A 18 -2.66 4.13 16.25
CA ALA A 18 -3.44 3.38 17.24
C ALA A 18 -3.60 1.90 16.86
N THR A 19 -3.80 1.59 15.56
CA THR A 19 -3.95 0.21 15.07
C THR A 19 -2.63 -0.55 14.95
N ALA A 20 -1.49 0.12 15.09
CA ALA A 20 -0.17 -0.48 14.97
C ALA A 20 0.07 -1.66 15.93
N LYS A 21 -0.64 -1.71 17.07
CA LYS A 21 -0.57 -2.84 18.02
C LYS A 21 -0.79 -4.20 17.36
N LEU A 22 -1.70 -4.28 16.40
CA LEU A 22 -1.99 -5.53 15.68
C LEU A 22 -0.78 -6.02 14.88
N TYR A 23 -0.01 -5.09 14.32
CA TYR A 23 1.22 -5.40 13.59
C TYR A 23 2.39 -5.66 14.54
N GLU A 24 2.41 -5.04 15.72
CA GLU A 24 3.39 -5.29 16.78
C GLU A 24 3.25 -6.71 17.34
N ASP A 25 2.03 -7.22 17.48
CA ASP A 25 1.75 -8.57 17.99
C ASP A 25 2.33 -9.67 17.06
N SER A 26 2.43 -9.42 15.76
CA SER A 26 3.03 -10.34 14.77
C SER A 26 4.55 -10.22 14.64
N GLU A 27 5.20 -9.25 15.29
CA GLU A 27 6.60 -8.90 15.06
C GLU A 27 7.58 -10.08 15.20
N LYS A 28 7.41 -10.89 16.26
CA LYS A 28 8.28 -12.05 16.49
C LYS A 28 8.15 -13.11 15.40
N SER A 29 6.92 -13.41 14.99
CA SER A 29 6.65 -14.37 13.93
C SER A 29 7.11 -13.87 12.56
N ASP A 30 6.97 -12.57 12.30
CA ASP A 30 7.45 -11.95 11.07
C ASP A 30 8.98 -12.00 10.97
N ILE A 31 9.69 -11.73 12.08
CA ILE A 31 11.15 -11.83 12.13
C ILE A 31 11.60 -13.27 11.86
N ALA A 32 10.96 -14.26 12.50
CA ALA A 32 11.27 -15.66 12.26
C ALA A 32 11.05 -16.04 10.80
N PHE A 33 9.88 -15.70 10.24
CA PHE A 33 9.53 -15.95 8.86
C PHE A 33 10.56 -15.38 7.87
N LEU A 34 10.91 -14.11 8.03
CA LEU A 34 11.89 -13.44 7.15
C LEU A 34 13.31 -14.00 7.31
N ARG A 35 13.72 -14.37 8.56
CA ARG A 35 15.03 -14.98 8.82
C ARG A 35 15.18 -16.34 8.13
N ASP A 36 14.09 -17.10 8.06
CA ASP A 36 14.05 -18.40 7.39
C ASP A 36 13.94 -18.29 5.86
N GLY A 37 14.11 -17.08 5.29
CA GLY A 37 14.04 -16.83 3.85
C GLY A 37 12.63 -16.61 3.33
N GLY A 38 11.64 -16.44 4.21
CA GLY A 38 10.26 -16.15 3.83
C GLY A 38 10.14 -14.83 3.07
N ASN A 39 9.22 -14.80 2.10
CA ASN A 39 8.89 -13.63 1.30
C ASN A 39 7.37 -13.37 1.43
N ASN A 40 7.01 -12.16 1.90
CA ASN A 40 5.60 -11.80 2.11
C ASN A 40 4.94 -11.20 0.86
N LEU A 41 5.70 -10.98 -0.22
CA LEU A 41 5.12 -10.55 -1.50
C LEU A 41 4.25 -11.67 -2.07
N MET A 42 3.16 -11.31 -2.73
CA MET A 42 2.30 -12.27 -3.41
C MET A 42 2.93 -12.78 -4.71
N GLU A 43 2.42 -13.88 -5.25
CA GLU A 43 2.96 -14.49 -6.48
C GLU A 43 3.10 -13.50 -7.64
N PRO A 44 2.10 -12.66 -7.97
CA PRO A 44 2.26 -11.69 -9.05
C PRO A 44 3.40 -10.69 -8.81
N GLU A 45 3.58 -10.25 -7.56
CA GLU A 45 4.65 -9.33 -7.16
C GLU A 45 6.02 -10.00 -7.31
N GLN A 46 6.17 -11.22 -6.76
CA GLN A 46 7.41 -11.99 -6.85
C GLN A 46 7.80 -12.27 -8.31
N ARG A 47 6.84 -12.61 -9.15
CA ARG A 47 7.06 -12.90 -10.57
C ARG A 47 7.51 -11.67 -11.36
N ILE A 48 6.87 -10.52 -11.15
CA ILE A 48 7.19 -9.29 -11.88
C ILE A 48 8.49 -8.67 -11.39
N LEU A 49 8.80 -8.82 -10.10
CA LEU A 49 10.01 -8.31 -9.46
C LEU A 49 11.11 -9.39 -9.34
N SER A 50 11.09 -10.44 -10.14
CA SER A 50 11.96 -11.62 -10.02
C SER A 50 13.44 -11.35 -10.28
N ASP A 51 13.79 -10.23 -10.92
CA ASP A 51 15.15 -9.88 -11.33
C ASP A 51 15.74 -8.67 -10.57
N LEU A 52 15.17 -8.30 -9.41
CA LEU A 52 15.64 -7.14 -8.64
C LEU A 52 17.14 -7.16 -8.35
N GLU A 53 17.71 -8.32 -8.12
CA GLU A 53 19.16 -8.48 -7.86
C GLU A 53 20.04 -7.92 -8.99
N THR A 54 19.54 -7.90 -10.22
CA THR A 54 20.30 -7.47 -11.40
C THR A 54 20.35 -5.96 -11.58
N TRP A 55 19.35 -5.21 -11.08
CA TRP A 55 19.22 -3.79 -11.37
C TRP A 55 18.82 -2.90 -10.17
N CYS A 56 18.26 -3.45 -9.09
CA CYS A 56 17.75 -2.67 -7.98
C CYS A 56 18.79 -2.55 -6.85
N ASN A 57 19.50 -1.42 -6.77
CA ASN A 57 20.35 -1.13 -5.63
C ASN A 57 19.52 -0.57 -4.45
N CYS A 58 18.56 0.32 -4.72
CA CYS A 58 17.72 0.95 -3.70
C CYS A 58 16.23 0.83 -4.06
N ALA A 59 15.46 0.13 -3.23
CA ALA A 59 14.01 0.06 -3.32
C ALA A 59 13.36 0.95 -2.24
N ILE A 60 12.49 1.86 -2.65
CA ILE A 60 11.71 2.71 -1.75
C ILE A 60 10.29 2.16 -1.65
N HIS A 61 9.80 1.88 -0.45
CA HIS A 61 8.43 1.46 -0.20
C HIS A 61 7.64 2.59 0.46
N LEU A 62 6.62 3.11 -0.23
CA LEU A 62 5.69 4.10 0.31
C LEU A 62 4.55 3.40 1.07
N GLN A 63 4.18 3.95 2.23
CA GLN A 63 3.14 3.41 3.12
C GLN A 63 3.48 1.98 3.57
N CYS A 64 4.70 1.86 4.10
CA CYS A 64 5.35 0.57 4.34
C CYS A 64 4.84 -0.17 5.59
N ALA A 65 3.90 0.41 6.36
CA ALA A 65 3.41 -0.14 7.63
C ALA A 65 4.56 -0.65 8.52
N GLY A 66 4.43 -1.83 9.13
CA GLY A 66 5.45 -2.46 9.97
C GLY A 66 6.67 -3.03 9.22
N GLY A 67 6.79 -2.80 7.91
CA GLY A 67 7.99 -3.07 7.11
C GLY A 67 8.20 -4.52 6.66
N LYS A 68 7.25 -5.43 6.86
CA LYS A 68 7.41 -6.83 6.46
C LYS A 68 7.59 -6.98 4.96
N ASP A 69 6.77 -6.27 4.17
CA ASP A 69 6.87 -6.28 2.70
C ASP A 69 8.12 -5.56 2.21
N THR A 70 8.48 -4.44 2.87
CA THR A 70 9.73 -3.74 2.58
C THR A 70 10.95 -4.67 2.73
N LEU A 71 11.00 -5.43 3.82
CA LEU A 71 12.09 -6.38 4.07
C LEU A 71 12.04 -7.56 3.09
N SER A 72 10.86 -7.94 2.60
CA SER A 72 10.71 -8.96 1.55
C SER A 72 11.29 -8.52 0.21
N LEU A 73 11.41 -7.23 -0.07
CA LEU A 73 12.11 -6.72 -1.25
C LEU A 73 13.62 -7.06 -1.21
N LEU A 74 14.24 -7.13 0.00
CA LEU A 74 15.62 -7.64 0.13
C LEU A 74 15.71 -9.12 -0.23
N THR A 75 14.75 -9.93 0.23
CA THR A 75 14.66 -11.36 -0.15
C THR A 75 14.45 -11.51 -1.66
N GLN A 76 13.76 -10.56 -2.28
CA GLN A 76 13.51 -10.51 -3.73
C GLN A 76 14.74 -10.05 -4.54
N GLY A 77 15.79 -9.54 -3.87
CA GLY A 77 17.07 -9.19 -4.50
C GLY A 77 17.47 -7.71 -4.46
N ALA A 78 16.65 -6.82 -3.90
CA ALA A 78 17.07 -5.42 -3.68
C ALA A 78 18.27 -5.38 -2.71
N LYS A 79 19.25 -4.49 -2.95
CA LYS A 79 20.47 -4.41 -2.10
C LYS A 79 20.25 -3.59 -0.83
N GLU A 80 19.41 -2.57 -0.90
CA GLU A 80 18.94 -1.79 0.24
C GLU A 80 17.47 -1.41 0.08
N VAL A 81 16.81 -1.17 1.18
CA VAL A 81 15.42 -0.74 1.19
C VAL A 81 15.20 0.49 2.06
N ILE A 82 14.27 1.34 1.64
CA ILE A 82 13.81 2.50 2.40
C ILE A 82 12.31 2.38 2.58
N GLY A 83 11.84 2.34 3.83
CA GLY A 83 10.42 2.36 4.13
C GLY A 83 9.95 3.74 4.61
N ILE A 84 8.81 4.18 4.13
CA ILE A 84 8.18 5.46 4.49
C ILE A 84 6.75 5.19 4.94
N ASP A 85 6.40 5.68 6.12
CA ASP A 85 5.05 5.58 6.67
C ASP A 85 4.74 6.79 7.55
N ILE A 86 3.46 7.13 7.66
CA ILE A 86 3.01 8.25 8.49
C ILE A 86 2.92 7.88 9.98
N SER A 87 2.76 6.59 10.32
CA SER A 87 2.65 6.11 11.68
C SER A 87 4.02 5.92 12.32
N GLN A 88 4.24 6.60 13.43
CA GLN A 88 5.48 6.48 14.22
C GLN A 88 5.65 5.06 14.79
N ARG A 89 4.56 4.43 15.25
CA ARG A 89 4.59 3.07 15.82
C ARG A 89 4.89 2.03 14.75
N MET A 90 4.30 2.17 13.54
CA MET A 90 4.63 1.31 12.41
C MET A 90 6.12 1.40 12.06
N ILE A 91 6.66 2.60 11.95
CA ILE A 91 8.10 2.80 11.69
C ILE A 91 8.97 2.26 12.84
N ALA A 92 8.56 2.41 14.09
CA ALA A 92 9.29 1.82 15.21
C ALA A 92 9.30 0.28 15.13
N SER A 93 8.19 -0.34 14.76
CA SER A 93 8.06 -1.78 14.54
C SER A 93 8.94 -2.25 13.37
N ALA A 94 8.94 -1.52 12.25
CA ALA A 94 9.80 -1.79 11.11
C ALA A 94 11.30 -1.74 11.47
N LYS A 95 11.71 -0.75 12.28
CA LYS A 95 13.07 -0.64 12.81
C LYS A 95 13.46 -1.83 13.68
N ARG A 96 12.57 -2.29 14.57
CA ARG A 96 12.86 -3.47 15.42
C ARG A 96 13.02 -4.74 14.56
N ARG A 97 12.17 -4.95 13.55
CA ARG A 97 12.30 -6.06 12.58
C ARG A 97 13.63 -6.01 11.84
N SER A 98 13.95 -4.89 11.22
CA SER A 98 15.19 -4.75 10.44
C SER A 98 16.45 -4.90 11.30
N ASN A 99 16.48 -4.33 12.52
CA ASN A 99 17.59 -4.49 13.45
C ASN A 99 17.81 -5.95 13.86
N SER A 100 16.72 -6.67 14.17
CA SER A 100 16.79 -8.10 14.52
C SER A 100 17.29 -8.99 13.39
N LEU A 101 17.08 -8.56 12.15
CA LEU A 101 17.52 -9.26 10.93
C LEU A 101 18.89 -8.75 10.42
N GLN A 102 19.43 -7.69 11.01
CA GLN A 102 20.61 -6.96 10.52
C GLN A 102 20.44 -6.55 9.04
N ALA A 103 19.23 -6.19 8.67
CA ALA A 103 18.85 -5.86 7.31
C ALA A 103 19.35 -4.47 6.89
N ASN A 104 19.76 -4.33 5.64
CA ASN A 104 20.13 -3.04 5.04
C ASN A 104 18.88 -2.21 4.72
N ALA A 105 18.32 -1.56 5.74
CA ALA A 105 17.05 -0.87 5.68
C ALA A 105 17.09 0.48 6.41
N SER A 106 16.48 1.50 5.81
CA SER A 106 16.27 2.82 6.39
C SER A 106 14.79 3.17 6.47
N TRP A 107 14.38 3.93 7.50
CA TRP A 107 12.98 4.18 7.79
C TRP A 107 12.70 5.65 8.07
N TYR A 108 11.68 6.20 7.40
CA TYR A 108 11.25 7.59 7.53
C TYR A 108 9.80 7.66 7.98
N CYS A 109 9.55 8.42 9.05
CA CYS A 109 8.19 8.69 9.54
C CYS A 109 7.73 10.03 8.98
N CYS A 110 6.94 10.02 7.93
CA CYS A 110 6.37 11.23 7.33
C CYS A 110 5.17 10.90 6.43
N ASP A 111 4.38 11.92 6.11
CA ASP A 111 3.39 11.84 5.04
C ASP A 111 4.11 11.60 3.69
N VAL A 112 3.62 10.65 2.89
CA VAL A 112 4.18 10.36 1.56
C VAL A 112 4.09 11.54 0.59
N LEU A 113 3.21 12.51 0.86
CA LEU A 113 3.16 13.76 0.09
C LEU A 113 4.18 14.81 0.55
N ASP A 114 4.91 14.56 1.65
CA ASP A 114 5.92 15.46 2.21
C ASP A 114 7.28 14.77 2.46
N VAL A 115 7.59 13.76 1.65
CA VAL A 115 8.88 13.03 1.72
C VAL A 115 10.08 13.97 1.58
N PRO A 116 11.12 13.82 2.44
CA PRO A 116 12.31 14.67 2.43
C PRO A 116 13.00 14.70 1.07
N LYS A 117 13.52 15.88 0.70
CA LYS A 117 14.27 16.07 -0.56
C LYS A 117 15.59 15.30 -0.61
N SER A 118 16.13 14.88 0.54
CA SER A 118 17.30 14.01 0.60
C SER A 118 17.10 12.64 -0.05
N LEU A 119 15.85 12.25 -0.31
CA LEU A 119 15.48 11.02 -1.01
C LEU A 119 15.20 11.22 -2.51
N ASP A 120 15.44 12.42 -3.05
CA ASP A 120 15.22 12.72 -4.46
C ASP A 120 16.17 11.91 -5.35
N ALA A 121 15.63 11.22 -6.36
CA ALA A 121 16.37 10.50 -7.39
C ALA A 121 17.38 9.46 -6.86
N ILE A 122 17.05 8.78 -5.75
CA ILE A 122 17.88 7.69 -5.22
C ILE A 122 17.30 6.29 -5.46
N GLY A 123 15.97 6.18 -5.68
CA GLY A 123 15.29 4.91 -5.89
C GLY A 123 15.51 4.34 -7.30
N ASP A 124 15.92 3.09 -7.39
CA ASP A 124 15.85 2.29 -8.61
C ASP A 124 14.44 1.70 -8.78
N LEU A 125 13.84 1.26 -7.67
CA LEU A 125 12.46 0.83 -7.56
C LEU A 125 11.72 1.70 -6.55
N LEU A 126 10.50 2.09 -6.88
CA LEU A 126 9.51 2.53 -5.91
C LEU A 126 8.39 1.50 -5.91
N TYR A 127 8.12 0.95 -4.73
CA TYR A 127 7.07 -0.02 -4.48
C TYR A 127 5.97 0.61 -3.62
N THR A 128 4.71 0.32 -3.94
CA THR A 128 3.55 0.64 -3.12
C THR A 128 2.41 -0.34 -3.41
N GLY A 129 1.59 -0.62 -2.41
CA GLY A 129 0.47 -1.51 -2.68
C GLY A 129 -0.23 -2.05 -1.44
N ARG A 130 -1.14 -2.97 -1.72
CA ARG A 130 -1.95 -3.72 -0.77
C ARG A 130 -2.75 -2.82 0.18
N GLY A 131 -3.53 -1.91 -0.43
CA GLY A 131 -4.38 -0.98 0.28
C GLY A 131 -3.72 0.37 0.57
N ALA A 132 -2.71 0.77 -0.19
CA ALA A 132 -2.00 2.03 0.00
C ALA A 132 -2.70 3.22 -0.67
N LEU A 133 -3.09 3.09 -1.93
CA LEU A 133 -3.64 4.20 -2.71
C LEU A 133 -4.94 4.80 -2.17
N PRO A 134 -5.87 4.04 -1.55
CA PRO A 134 -7.07 4.62 -0.97
C PRO A 134 -6.81 5.68 0.12
N TRP A 135 -5.66 5.64 0.78
CA TRP A 135 -5.27 6.62 1.79
C TRP A 135 -4.68 7.91 1.23
N ILE A 136 -4.48 8.00 -0.10
CA ILE A 136 -3.93 9.18 -0.77
C ILE A 136 -5.06 10.08 -1.22
N MET A 137 -5.10 11.31 -0.72
CA MET A 137 -6.15 12.28 -1.05
C MET A 137 -5.83 13.11 -2.30
N ASP A 138 -4.60 13.02 -2.82
CA ASP A 138 -4.14 13.75 -4.01
C ASP A 138 -3.23 12.84 -4.85
N ILE A 139 -3.83 12.13 -5.81
CA ILE A 139 -3.12 11.17 -6.66
C ILE A 139 -2.14 11.86 -7.62
N GLN A 140 -2.42 13.11 -8.05
CA GLN A 140 -1.52 13.86 -8.92
C GLN A 140 -0.24 14.25 -8.18
N LYS A 141 -0.39 14.73 -6.95
CA LYS A 141 0.77 15.04 -6.10
C LYS A 141 1.56 13.77 -5.74
N TRP A 142 0.86 12.67 -5.44
CA TRP A 142 1.49 11.37 -5.20
C TRP A 142 2.34 10.94 -6.40
N ALA A 143 1.79 10.97 -7.62
CA ALA A 143 2.54 10.61 -8.83
C ALA A 143 3.78 11.51 -9.04
N ALA A 144 3.67 12.80 -8.74
CA ALA A 144 4.81 13.73 -8.80
C ALA A 144 5.89 13.37 -7.75
N ILE A 145 5.51 12.97 -6.52
CA ILE A 145 6.45 12.51 -5.49
C ILE A 145 7.12 11.20 -5.92
N VAL A 146 6.35 10.23 -6.40
CA VAL A 146 6.87 8.96 -6.93
C VAL A 146 7.94 9.23 -7.99
N ARG A 147 7.64 10.10 -8.97
CA ARG A 147 8.60 10.48 -10.01
C ARG A 147 9.84 11.14 -9.43
N ARG A 148 9.68 12.01 -8.44
CA ARG A 148 10.79 12.72 -7.80
C ARG A 148 11.78 11.79 -7.12
N LEU A 149 11.28 10.76 -6.43
CA LEU A 149 12.08 9.81 -5.65
C LEU A 149 12.88 8.83 -6.54
N LEU A 150 12.35 8.48 -7.70
CA LEU A 150 13.01 7.58 -8.63
C LEU A 150 14.16 8.25 -9.39
N LYS A 151 15.22 7.49 -9.67
CA LYS A 151 16.23 7.85 -10.66
C LYS A 151 15.63 7.94 -12.07
N PRO A 152 16.27 8.64 -13.03
CA PRO A 152 15.97 8.44 -14.45
C PRO A 152 16.04 6.93 -14.79
N LYS A 153 15.04 6.41 -15.51
CA LYS A 153 14.87 4.97 -15.78
C LYS A 153 14.54 4.11 -14.56
N GLY A 154 14.37 4.69 -13.38
CA GLY A 154 13.83 4.00 -12.21
C GLY A 154 12.39 3.57 -12.44
N ARG A 155 11.96 2.51 -11.78
CA ARG A 155 10.67 1.85 -12.00
C ARG A 155 9.74 2.04 -10.80
N LEU A 156 8.48 2.31 -11.09
CA LEU A 156 7.38 2.22 -10.14
C LEU A 156 6.74 0.84 -10.28
N PHE A 157 6.54 0.16 -9.17
CA PHE A 157 5.68 -1.01 -9.09
C PHE A 157 4.53 -0.77 -8.11
N VAL A 158 3.31 -0.98 -8.58
CA VAL A 158 2.09 -0.94 -7.78
C VAL A 158 1.44 -2.32 -7.80
N PHE A 159 1.06 -2.83 -6.63
CA PHE A 159 0.18 -4.00 -6.52
C PHE A 159 -0.95 -3.66 -5.56
N GLU A 160 -2.17 -3.43 -6.07
CA GLU A 160 -3.24 -2.80 -5.30
C GLU A 160 -4.57 -3.53 -5.46
N GLY A 161 -5.48 -3.30 -4.51
CA GLY A 161 -6.85 -3.74 -4.61
C GLY A 161 -7.57 -3.08 -5.80
N HIS A 162 -8.33 -3.90 -6.56
CA HIS A 162 -9.03 -3.38 -7.71
C HIS A 162 -10.17 -2.44 -7.28
N PRO A 163 -10.28 -1.22 -7.85
CA PRO A 163 -11.31 -0.26 -7.42
C PRO A 163 -12.75 -0.74 -7.67
N LEU A 164 -12.93 -1.79 -8.47
CA LEU A 164 -14.22 -2.42 -8.64
C LEU A 164 -14.73 -3.09 -7.35
N ASP A 165 -13.84 -3.50 -6.45
CA ASP A 165 -14.21 -4.14 -5.19
C ASP A 165 -14.97 -3.20 -4.24
N TRP A 166 -14.83 -1.91 -4.43
CA TRP A 166 -15.52 -0.91 -3.60
C TRP A 166 -17.02 -0.84 -3.86
N ILE A 167 -17.51 -1.36 -4.98
CA ILE A 167 -18.94 -1.30 -5.32
C ILE A 167 -19.73 -2.53 -4.87
N TRP A 168 -19.04 -3.59 -4.39
CA TRP A 168 -19.68 -4.83 -3.99
C TRP A 168 -20.02 -4.84 -2.50
N ASP A 169 -21.11 -5.53 -2.16
CA ASP A 169 -21.45 -5.83 -0.78
C ASP A 169 -20.61 -7.01 -0.28
N THR A 170 -19.75 -6.77 0.71
CA THR A 170 -18.85 -7.78 1.27
C THR A 170 -19.56 -8.76 2.22
N ASN A 171 -20.82 -8.52 2.58
CA ASN A 171 -21.54 -9.31 3.57
C ASN A 171 -22.48 -10.36 2.95
N THR A 172 -22.57 -10.41 1.63
CA THR A 172 -23.47 -11.32 0.90
C THR A 172 -22.78 -12.62 0.47
N SER A 173 -23.56 -13.62 0.13
CA SER A 173 -23.09 -14.91 -0.42
C SER A 173 -23.00 -14.92 -1.96
N ASP A 174 -23.38 -13.83 -2.60
CA ASP A 174 -23.33 -13.64 -4.04
C ASP A 174 -22.89 -12.20 -4.37
N ILE A 175 -22.47 -11.97 -5.61
CA ILE A 175 -22.05 -10.64 -6.07
C ILE A 175 -23.28 -9.74 -6.19
N ARG A 176 -23.33 -8.73 -5.32
CA ARG A 176 -24.35 -7.67 -5.32
C ARG A 176 -23.72 -6.31 -5.14
N PHE A 177 -24.35 -5.31 -5.75
CA PHE A 177 -23.99 -3.93 -5.45
C PHE A 177 -24.34 -3.58 -4.00
N HIS A 178 -23.42 -2.95 -3.33
CA HIS A 178 -23.71 -2.39 -2.03
C HIS A 178 -24.70 -1.20 -2.17
N VAL A 179 -25.78 -1.17 -1.42
CA VAL A 179 -26.91 -0.23 -1.62
C VAL A 179 -26.55 1.23 -1.39
N GLU A 180 -25.56 1.51 -0.55
CA GLU A 180 -25.24 2.87 -0.11
C GLU A 180 -23.91 3.43 -0.64
N ARG A 181 -22.99 2.59 -1.15
CA ARG A 181 -21.61 3.01 -1.45
C ARG A 181 -21.29 3.22 -2.92
N ASN A 182 -22.06 3.20 -3.93
CA ASN A 182 -21.84 2.34 -5.04
C ASN A 182 -21.78 2.99 -6.38
N ASN A 183 -20.84 3.84 -6.51
CA ASN A 183 -20.45 4.41 -7.76
C ASN A 183 -18.93 4.23 -7.93
N TYR A 184 -18.51 3.46 -8.92
CA TYR A 184 -17.10 3.32 -9.31
C TYR A 184 -16.42 4.68 -9.57
N PHE A 185 -17.17 5.66 -10.02
CA PHE A 185 -16.69 7.01 -10.36
C PHE A 185 -16.84 8.03 -9.22
N THR A 186 -17.07 7.56 -8.00
CA THR A 186 -17.21 8.48 -6.88
C THR A 186 -15.90 9.23 -6.62
N GLU A 187 -16.02 10.55 -6.42
CA GLU A 187 -14.89 11.39 -5.98
C GLU A 187 -14.99 11.76 -4.50
N LYS A 188 -15.95 11.16 -3.79
CA LYS A 188 -16.15 11.44 -2.38
C LYS A 188 -15.01 10.84 -1.55
N ILE A 189 -14.48 11.66 -0.65
CA ILE A 189 -13.68 11.17 0.46
C ILE A 189 -14.66 10.55 1.45
N VAL A 190 -14.47 9.26 1.73
CA VAL A 190 -15.21 8.53 2.74
C VAL A 190 -14.42 8.64 4.04
N GLY A 191 -15.06 9.04 5.12
CA GLY A 191 -14.34 9.20 6.37
C GLY A 191 -15.23 9.26 7.59
N GLY A 192 -14.61 9.03 8.73
CA GLY A 192 -15.11 9.46 10.03
C GLY A 192 -15.92 8.47 10.82
N GLU A 193 -16.47 7.42 10.27
CA GLU A 193 -17.20 6.44 11.05
C GLU A 193 -16.63 5.04 10.84
N ARG A 194 -16.19 4.39 11.93
CA ARG A 194 -15.74 3.01 12.04
C ARG A 194 -15.05 2.45 10.80
N TRP A 195 -13.78 2.21 10.91
CA TRP A 195 -13.04 1.45 9.90
C TRP A 195 -13.78 0.16 9.53
N PRO A 196 -14.02 -0.08 8.21
CA PRO A 196 -14.79 -1.25 7.77
C PRO A 196 -14.04 -2.59 7.89
N PHE A 197 -12.82 -2.64 8.44
CA PHE A 197 -12.07 -3.88 8.57
C PHE A 197 -12.64 -4.77 9.68
N PRO A 198 -13.27 -5.92 9.34
CA PRO A 198 -13.89 -6.79 10.33
C PRO A 198 -12.92 -7.31 11.38
N PHE A 199 -11.62 -7.42 11.06
CA PHE A 199 -10.63 -7.91 12.01
C PHE A 199 -10.20 -6.83 13.02
N LEU A 200 -10.30 -5.55 12.67
CA LEU A 200 -10.10 -4.43 13.61
C LEU A 200 -11.35 -4.18 14.46
N ALA A 201 -12.52 -4.37 13.89
CA ALA A 201 -13.80 -4.23 14.60
C ALA A 201 -14.01 -5.29 15.70
N ARG A 202 -13.23 -6.37 15.72
CA ARG A 202 -13.27 -7.40 16.77
C ARG A 202 -12.63 -6.95 18.09
N GLN A 203 -11.91 -5.85 18.10
CA GLN A 203 -11.39 -5.28 19.33
C GLN A 203 -12.35 -4.16 19.77
N GLU A 204 -13.11 -4.40 20.82
CA GLU A 204 -13.90 -3.41 21.56
C GLU A 204 -12.96 -2.43 22.30
N ASP A 205 -12.00 -1.86 21.58
CA ASP A 205 -11.12 -0.86 22.16
C ASP A 205 -11.80 0.52 22.03
N PRO A 206 -12.20 1.14 23.15
CA PRO A 206 -12.87 2.44 23.13
C PRO A 206 -12.03 3.55 22.46
N GLU A 207 -10.70 3.42 22.46
CA GLU A 207 -9.79 4.38 21.82
C GLU A 207 -9.90 4.34 20.28
N LEU A 208 -10.23 3.19 19.70
CA LEU A 208 -10.37 3.03 18.24
C LEU A 208 -11.72 3.55 17.71
N VAL A 209 -12.74 3.65 18.58
CA VAL A 209 -14.13 3.99 18.17
C VAL A 209 -14.26 5.44 17.70
N ASN A 210 -13.39 6.34 18.16
CA ASN A 210 -13.46 7.79 17.88
C ASN A 210 -12.40 8.27 16.86
N LEU A 211 -11.62 7.37 16.29
CA LEU A 211 -10.58 7.73 15.32
C LEU A 211 -11.20 8.04 13.96
N ARG A 212 -10.70 9.10 13.34
CA ARG A 212 -11.09 9.49 12.00
C ARG A 212 -10.10 8.94 10.99
N MET A 213 -10.61 8.24 10.00
CA MET A 213 -9.84 7.78 8.85
C MET A 213 -10.52 8.27 7.58
N HIS A 214 -9.73 8.57 6.58
CA HIS A 214 -10.23 9.12 5.32
C HIS A 214 -9.71 8.28 4.17
N GLU A 215 -10.62 7.74 3.38
CA GLU A 215 -10.33 6.95 2.19
C GLU A 215 -10.89 7.64 0.96
N ARG A 216 -10.22 7.49 -0.16
CA ARG A 216 -10.69 7.89 -1.46
C ARG A 216 -10.51 6.75 -2.46
N GLN A 217 -11.58 6.39 -3.14
CA GLN A 217 -11.51 5.48 -4.27
C GLN A 217 -10.89 6.20 -5.47
N TRP A 218 -9.88 5.57 -6.08
CA TRP A 218 -9.29 6.01 -7.33
C TRP A 218 -9.65 5.01 -8.43
N THR A 219 -10.20 5.49 -9.54
CA THR A 219 -10.37 4.64 -10.71
C THR A 219 -9.03 4.33 -11.36
N LEU A 220 -8.94 3.20 -12.08
CA LEU A 220 -7.71 2.89 -12.86
C LEU A 220 -7.36 4.02 -13.83
N GLY A 221 -8.38 4.64 -14.47
CA GLY A 221 -8.19 5.78 -15.36
C GLY A 221 -7.50 6.97 -14.68
N GLN A 222 -7.92 7.32 -13.46
CA GLN A 222 -7.31 8.42 -12.69
C GLN A 222 -5.86 8.10 -12.28
N ILE A 223 -5.58 6.85 -11.91
CA ILE A 223 -4.23 6.41 -11.57
C ILE A 223 -3.31 6.48 -12.80
N PHE A 224 -3.74 5.93 -13.94
CA PHE A 224 -2.97 5.98 -15.19
C PHE A 224 -2.75 7.43 -15.66
N GLU A 225 -3.78 8.26 -15.64
CA GLU A 225 -3.67 9.67 -16.02
C GLU A 225 -2.64 10.40 -15.14
N ALA A 226 -2.65 10.17 -13.83
CA ALA A 226 -1.69 10.77 -12.91
C ALA A 226 -0.25 10.38 -13.24
N LEU A 227 0.00 9.10 -13.55
CA LEU A 227 1.33 8.61 -13.91
C LEU A 227 1.78 9.13 -15.28
N LEU A 228 0.91 9.13 -16.28
CA LEU A 228 1.22 9.63 -17.63
C LEU A 228 1.51 11.13 -17.62
N ASN A 229 0.74 11.93 -16.87
CA ASN A 229 0.91 13.37 -16.74
C ASN A 229 2.28 13.78 -16.18
N VAL A 230 2.89 12.93 -15.35
CA VAL A 230 4.23 13.17 -14.81
C VAL A 230 5.33 12.45 -15.61
N GLY A 231 5.02 11.83 -16.74
CA GLY A 231 5.98 11.28 -17.70
C GLY A 231 6.47 9.87 -17.34
N PHE A 232 5.60 9.01 -16.82
CA PHE A 232 5.87 7.57 -16.76
C PHE A 232 5.50 6.90 -18.07
N ASN A 233 6.29 5.90 -18.46
CA ASN A 233 5.95 4.93 -19.50
C ASN A 233 5.42 3.67 -18.84
N LEU A 234 4.21 3.24 -19.20
CA LEU A 234 3.66 1.98 -18.75
C LEU A 234 4.42 0.82 -19.43
N ILE A 235 5.00 -0.09 -18.63
CA ILE A 235 5.70 -1.29 -19.10
C ILE A 235 4.78 -2.51 -19.03
N HIS A 236 4.04 -2.64 -17.91
CA HIS A 236 3.16 -3.76 -17.65
C HIS A 236 1.95 -3.32 -16.86
N PHE A 237 0.81 -3.89 -17.20
CA PHE A 237 -0.43 -3.84 -16.44
C PHE A 237 -1.12 -5.19 -16.53
N ASP A 238 -1.58 -5.69 -15.38
CA ASP A 238 -2.34 -6.94 -15.33
C ASP A 238 -3.35 -6.89 -14.18
N GLU A 239 -4.40 -7.67 -14.29
CA GLU A 239 -5.49 -7.80 -13.31
C GLU A 239 -5.59 -9.25 -12.85
N TYR A 240 -5.87 -9.45 -11.55
CA TYR A 240 -5.87 -10.78 -10.96
C TYR A 240 -7.20 -11.08 -10.23
N PRO A 241 -7.70 -12.32 -10.37
CA PRO A 241 -8.93 -12.75 -9.70
C PRO A 241 -8.70 -13.13 -8.22
N ILE A 242 -7.67 -12.59 -7.59
CA ILE A 242 -7.25 -12.95 -6.24
C ILE A 242 -7.19 -11.68 -5.39
N PRO A 243 -7.98 -11.57 -4.31
CA PRO A 243 -7.83 -10.48 -3.35
C PRO A 243 -6.54 -10.68 -2.52
N TYR A 244 -5.88 -9.59 -2.11
CA TYR A 244 -4.71 -9.68 -1.24
C TYR A 244 -5.06 -9.93 0.24
N TRP A 245 -6.33 -9.84 0.59
CA TRP A 245 -6.88 -10.20 1.91
C TRP A 245 -8.31 -10.71 1.75
N ASP A 246 -8.84 -11.42 2.76
CA ASP A 246 -10.16 -12.04 2.72
C ASP A 246 -11.27 -11.01 2.98
N GLN A 247 -11.60 -10.22 1.96
CA GLN A 247 -12.65 -9.19 2.03
C GLN A 247 -14.05 -9.69 1.70
N PHE A 248 -14.17 -10.89 1.10
CA PHE A 248 -15.43 -11.51 0.69
C PHE A 248 -15.59 -12.92 1.28
N PRO A 249 -15.59 -13.05 2.63
CA PRO A 249 -15.51 -14.37 3.28
C PRO A 249 -16.72 -15.27 3.01
N ASN A 250 -17.85 -14.70 2.59
CA ASN A 250 -19.10 -15.41 2.35
C ASN A 250 -19.35 -15.75 0.88
N ILE A 251 -18.54 -15.24 -0.04
CA ILE A 251 -18.71 -15.48 -1.48
C ILE A 251 -17.86 -16.69 -1.89
N PRO A 252 -18.44 -17.70 -2.56
CA PRO A 252 -17.68 -18.86 -3.06
C PRO A 252 -16.54 -18.43 -4.00
N LYS A 253 -15.38 -19.10 -3.87
CA LYS A 253 -14.18 -18.79 -4.68
C LYS A 253 -14.42 -18.82 -6.19
N GLU A 254 -15.22 -19.78 -6.65
CA GLU A 254 -15.58 -19.95 -8.05
C GLU A 254 -16.43 -18.78 -8.61
N ILE A 255 -17.05 -18.00 -7.73
CA ILE A 255 -17.74 -16.75 -8.08
C ILE A 255 -16.76 -15.58 -8.07
N LEU A 256 -15.94 -15.49 -7.01
CA LEU A 256 -14.93 -14.42 -6.89
C LEU A 256 -13.96 -14.41 -8.08
N THR A 257 -13.49 -15.56 -8.51
CA THR A 257 -12.53 -15.66 -9.63
C THR A 257 -13.05 -15.17 -10.98
N ARG A 258 -14.31 -14.74 -11.07
CA ARG A 258 -14.90 -14.14 -12.27
C ARG A 258 -14.68 -12.64 -12.38
N LEU A 259 -14.14 -12.02 -11.34
CA LEU A 259 -13.90 -10.57 -11.25
C LEU A 259 -12.43 -10.30 -10.91
N PRO A 260 -11.89 -9.15 -11.34
CA PRO A 260 -10.59 -8.70 -10.87
C PRO A 260 -10.71 -8.17 -9.44
N HIS A 261 -9.84 -8.63 -8.55
CA HIS A 261 -9.76 -8.18 -7.15
C HIS A 261 -8.46 -7.43 -6.85
N THR A 262 -7.42 -7.67 -7.64
CA THR A 262 -6.17 -6.93 -7.55
C THR A 262 -5.66 -6.61 -8.94
N TYR A 263 -4.76 -5.63 -9.01
CA TYR A 263 -4.06 -5.29 -10.25
C TYR A 263 -2.60 -4.95 -9.96
N SER A 264 -1.77 -5.06 -10.96
CA SER A 264 -0.37 -4.61 -10.93
C SER A 264 -0.09 -3.59 -12.02
N ILE A 265 0.76 -2.60 -11.69
CA ILE A 265 1.32 -1.65 -12.64
C ILE A 265 2.84 -1.70 -12.51
N LEU A 266 3.56 -1.87 -13.61
CA LEU A 266 4.98 -1.57 -13.71
C LEU A 266 5.16 -0.42 -14.70
N ALA A 267 5.76 0.68 -14.24
CA ALA A 267 5.99 1.85 -15.08
C ALA A 267 7.42 2.37 -14.89
N GLU A 268 8.03 2.90 -15.94
CA GLU A 268 9.38 3.44 -15.94
C GLU A 268 9.34 4.97 -16.00
N ARG A 269 10.14 5.64 -15.18
CA ARG A 269 10.36 7.07 -15.26
C ARG A 269 11.19 7.42 -16.50
N ASN A 270 10.66 8.28 -17.36
CA ASN A 270 11.41 8.88 -18.47
C ASN A 270 12.53 9.79 -17.98
#